data_f66ed623b9bc5443c73ad53805568ad1
#
_entry.id   f66ed623b9bc5443c73ad53805568ad1
#
_cell.length_a   1.000
_cell.length_b   1.000
_cell.length_c   1.000
_cell.angle_alpha   90.00
_cell.angle_beta   90.00
_cell.angle_gamma   90.00
#
_symmetry.space_group_name_H-M   'P 1'
#
loop_
_entity.id
_entity.type
_entity.pdbx_description
1 polymer ?
#
loop_
_entity_poly.entity_id
_entity_poly.type
_entity_poly.pdbx_seq_one_letter_code
_entity_poly.pdbx_strand_id
1 'polypeptide(L)'
;MKPYKHFTLSERNCLQQYLSEGKSYREIAKLLGRSPSTISREVRRNYSYGKKRYNAWRATILYMLRRKQSVRKHKIQPDTELYKFICECLQRYWSPEIIANRCKWQGLSVCTCTIYRALCENRLPGYSRKTHLRRHGKKRVGDRKKCTTIHPVHTIHERPAIVETKSRLGDFEGDTVYGGIGKGCAVTFVDRKSKLLVGNIAASRENATIRKAIQRAFSLMEFNIPIETITLDNGSEFGDFLNIEKDLDTTIYFADPHSPWQRGLNENTNDILRFFYPKGTDFLKVSEIDFQNVIHLINSRPRKCLGFLSPLEFLSSLWCT
;
A
#
# COMPACT_ATOMS: atom_id res chain seq x y z
N MET A 1 -32.82 25.99 -9.91
CA MET A 1 -32.79 26.48 -8.53
C MET A 1 -31.54 27.31 -8.31
N LYS A 2 -31.63 28.57 -7.79
CA LYS A 2 -30.45 29.36 -7.42
C LYS A 2 -29.76 28.68 -6.21
N PRO A 3 -28.43 28.49 -6.22
CA PRO A 3 -27.74 27.85 -5.10
C PRO A 3 -27.91 28.66 -3.82
N TYR A 4 -28.19 28.00 -2.70
CA TYR A 4 -28.31 28.64 -1.39
C TYR A 4 -26.98 29.31 -1.00
N LYS A 5 -27.04 30.63 -0.71
CA LYS A 5 -25.88 31.41 -0.24
C LYS A 5 -26.09 31.81 1.22
N HIS A 6 -25.08 31.51 2.07
CA HIS A 6 -25.09 31.99 3.46
C HIS A 6 -24.90 33.51 3.53
N PHE A 7 -25.31 34.13 4.66
CA PHE A 7 -25.03 35.54 4.91
C PHE A 7 -23.52 35.78 5.00
N THR A 8 -23.07 36.81 4.32
CA THR A 8 -21.70 37.34 4.46
C THR A 8 -21.65 38.32 5.66
N LEU A 9 -20.42 38.65 6.12
CA LEU A 9 -20.25 39.65 7.18
C LEU A 9 -20.80 41.03 6.74
N SER A 10 -20.58 41.41 5.46
CA SER A 10 -21.11 42.67 4.91
C SER A 10 -22.62 42.71 4.95
N GLU A 11 -23.30 41.64 4.49
CA GLU A 11 -24.75 41.55 4.56
C GLU A 11 -25.28 41.61 6.03
N ARG A 12 -24.54 41.04 6.97
CA ARG A 12 -24.90 41.11 8.41
C ARG A 12 -24.73 42.51 8.98
N ASN A 13 -23.71 43.25 8.55
CA ASN A 13 -23.52 44.65 8.94
C ASN A 13 -24.66 45.51 8.42
N CYS A 14 -25.05 45.40 7.15
CA CYS A 14 -26.20 46.10 6.59
C CYS A 14 -27.51 45.71 7.31
N LEU A 15 -27.69 44.41 7.62
CA LEU A 15 -28.85 43.95 8.38
C LEU A 15 -28.91 44.59 9.78
N GLN A 16 -27.78 44.66 10.48
CA GLN A 16 -27.69 45.32 11.78
C GLN A 16 -28.06 46.79 11.69
N GLN A 17 -27.55 47.53 10.69
CA GLN A 17 -27.86 48.94 10.45
C GLN A 17 -29.33 49.13 10.16
N TYR A 18 -29.92 48.39 9.22
CA TYR A 18 -31.34 48.52 8.88
C TYR A 18 -32.28 48.18 10.03
N LEU A 19 -31.90 47.23 10.89
CA LEU A 19 -32.64 46.93 12.11
C LEU A 19 -32.58 48.12 13.12
N SER A 20 -31.44 48.81 13.23
CA SER A 20 -31.29 50.00 14.07
C SER A 20 -32.07 51.22 13.54
N GLU A 21 -32.27 51.27 12.21
CA GLU A 21 -33.12 52.28 11.55
C GLU A 21 -34.64 51.96 11.65
N GLY A 22 -35.00 50.84 12.30
CA GLY A 22 -36.41 50.48 12.49
C GLY A 22 -37.10 49.88 11.26
N LYS A 23 -36.36 49.52 10.19
CA LYS A 23 -36.92 48.93 8.96
C LYS A 23 -37.56 47.58 9.22
N SER A 24 -38.67 47.30 8.56
CA SER A 24 -39.34 46.00 8.61
C SER A 24 -38.54 44.90 7.90
N TYR A 25 -38.72 43.65 8.32
CA TYR A 25 -38.04 42.49 7.64
C TYR A 25 -38.36 42.39 6.14
N ARG A 26 -39.51 42.88 5.69
CA ARG A 26 -39.89 42.91 4.28
C ARG A 26 -39.06 43.93 3.50
N GLU A 27 -38.87 45.12 4.04
CA GLU A 27 -38.02 46.18 3.44
C GLU A 27 -36.57 45.75 3.41
N ILE A 28 -36.03 45.22 4.53
CA ILE A 28 -34.66 44.71 4.60
C ILE A 28 -34.44 43.60 3.57
N ALA A 29 -35.42 42.73 3.40
CA ALA A 29 -35.32 41.62 2.41
C ALA A 29 -35.22 42.18 0.98
N LYS A 30 -35.94 43.22 0.61
CA LYS A 30 -35.82 43.90 -0.69
C LYS A 30 -34.45 44.53 -0.86
N LEU A 31 -33.92 45.22 0.13
CA LEU A 31 -32.61 45.89 0.10
C LEU A 31 -31.46 44.91 -0.02
N LEU A 32 -31.52 43.74 0.65
CA LEU A 32 -30.48 42.70 0.62
C LEU A 32 -30.68 41.66 -0.48
N GLY A 33 -31.75 41.76 -1.28
CA GLY A 33 -32.06 40.76 -2.33
C GLY A 33 -32.28 39.34 -1.76
N ARG A 34 -32.86 39.27 -0.55
CA ARG A 34 -33.15 38.02 0.18
C ARG A 34 -34.63 37.84 0.41
N SER A 35 -35.07 36.65 0.80
CA SER A 35 -36.46 36.46 1.23
C SER A 35 -36.70 36.98 2.66
N PRO A 36 -37.89 37.51 2.99
CA PRO A 36 -38.22 37.94 4.36
C PRO A 36 -38.05 36.82 5.39
N SER A 37 -38.34 35.58 5.02
CA SER A 37 -38.16 34.42 5.88
C SER A 37 -36.69 34.13 6.17
N THR A 38 -35.78 34.49 5.25
CA THR A 38 -34.31 34.35 5.45
C THR A 38 -33.82 35.38 6.46
N ILE A 39 -34.31 36.63 6.36
CA ILE A 39 -34.02 37.72 7.33
C ILE A 39 -34.51 37.32 8.72
N SER A 40 -35.77 36.95 8.83
CA SER A 40 -36.35 36.51 10.10
C SER A 40 -35.58 35.37 10.77
N ARG A 41 -35.20 34.33 9.99
CA ARG A 41 -34.40 33.22 10.51
C ARG A 41 -33.00 33.63 10.94
N GLU A 42 -32.32 34.53 10.21
CA GLU A 42 -30.99 35.03 10.58
C GLU A 42 -31.07 35.85 11.89
N VAL A 43 -32.06 36.76 12.00
CA VAL A 43 -32.26 37.56 13.22
C VAL A 43 -32.61 36.64 14.40
N ARG A 44 -33.62 35.79 14.28
CA ARG A 44 -34.07 34.87 15.36
C ARG A 44 -32.95 33.96 15.85
N ARG A 45 -32.12 33.43 14.95
CA ARG A 45 -31.03 32.52 15.27
C ARG A 45 -29.88 33.18 16.02
N ASN A 46 -29.68 34.48 15.83
CA ASN A 46 -28.54 35.22 16.35
C ASN A 46 -28.92 36.36 17.30
N TYR A 47 -30.24 36.48 17.65
CA TYR A 47 -30.72 37.50 18.57
C TYR A 47 -30.18 37.28 19.97
N SER A 48 -29.75 38.37 20.62
CA SER A 48 -29.26 38.32 21.98
C SER A 48 -30.37 38.80 22.93
N TYR A 49 -31.02 37.87 23.60
CA TYR A 49 -32.12 38.21 24.54
C TYR A 49 -31.66 39.12 25.68
N GLY A 50 -30.44 38.95 26.20
CA GLY A 50 -29.92 39.82 27.27
C GLY A 50 -29.62 41.25 26.83
N LYS A 51 -29.24 41.48 25.57
CA LYS A 51 -28.96 42.82 25.01
C LYS A 51 -30.09 43.33 24.11
N LYS A 52 -31.17 42.58 23.95
CA LYS A 52 -32.36 42.89 23.12
C LYS A 52 -32.03 43.43 21.71
N ARG A 53 -30.94 42.97 21.09
CA ARG A 53 -30.51 43.46 19.78
C ARG A 53 -29.76 42.40 18.97
N TYR A 54 -29.78 42.52 17.65
CA TYR A 54 -28.96 41.79 16.72
C TYR A 54 -27.54 42.40 16.65
N ASN A 55 -26.50 41.55 16.57
CA ASN A 55 -25.12 42.00 16.39
C ASN A 55 -24.44 41.18 15.29
N ALA A 56 -23.97 41.81 14.23
CA ALA A 56 -23.41 41.22 13.04
C ALA A 56 -22.15 40.38 13.31
N TRP A 57 -21.26 40.92 14.15
CA TRP A 57 -20.01 40.24 14.52
C TRP A 57 -20.28 38.94 15.30
N ARG A 58 -21.14 39.06 16.34
CA ARG A 58 -21.56 37.89 17.11
C ARG A 58 -22.27 36.84 16.24
N ALA A 59 -23.14 37.26 15.34
CA ALA A 59 -23.83 36.38 14.39
C ALA A 59 -22.85 35.65 13.50
N THR A 60 -21.76 36.30 13.08
CA THR A 60 -20.69 35.67 12.27
C THR A 60 -19.90 34.65 13.07
N ILE A 61 -19.53 34.95 14.32
CA ILE A 61 -18.85 33.98 15.20
C ILE A 61 -19.77 32.77 15.45
N LEU A 62 -21.02 32.99 15.81
CA LEU A 62 -21.98 31.89 16.03
C LEU A 62 -22.18 31.03 14.76
N TYR A 63 -22.22 31.68 13.58
CA TYR A 63 -22.25 30.96 12.31
C TYR A 63 -21.00 30.07 12.12
N MET A 64 -19.80 30.61 12.36
CA MET A 64 -18.56 29.85 12.25
C MET A 64 -18.52 28.65 13.22
N LEU A 65 -18.94 28.84 14.45
CA LEU A 65 -19.04 27.77 15.45
C LEU A 65 -20.01 26.66 15.02
N ARG A 66 -21.24 27.05 14.58
CA ARG A 66 -22.22 26.10 14.04
C ARG A 66 -21.67 25.34 12.82
N ARG A 67 -20.94 26.04 11.94
CA ARG A 67 -20.31 25.36 10.77
C ARG A 67 -19.27 24.36 11.20
N LYS A 68 -18.42 24.64 12.19
CA LYS A 68 -17.48 23.67 12.76
C LYS A 68 -18.18 22.43 13.33
N GLN A 69 -19.29 22.63 14.04
CA GLN A 69 -20.09 21.54 14.62
C GLN A 69 -20.84 20.72 13.57
N SER A 70 -21.20 21.30 12.42
CA SER A 70 -21.91 20.63 11.33
C SER A 70 -21.02 19.81 10.40
N VAL A 71 -19.70 19.82 10.60
CA VAL A 71 -18.77 19.00 9.83
C VAL A 71 -18.97 17.53 10.20
N ARG A 72 -19.11 16.68 9.19
CA ARG A 72 -19.23 15.23 9.38
C ARG A 72 -18.00 14.70 10.13
N LYS A 73 -18.23 13.99 11.22
CA LYS A 73 -17.14 13.36 11.98
C LYS A 73 -16.33 12.43 11.09
N HIS A 74 -15.04 12.44 11.29
CA HIS A 74 -14.16 11.52 10.57
C HIS A 74 -14.53 10.06 10.91
N LYS A 75 -14.49 9.18 9.91
CA LYS A 75 -14.84 7.77 10.07
C LYS A 75 -13.81 7.01 10.90
N ILE A 76 -12.53 7.37 10.75
CA ILE A 76 -11.43 6.82 11.54
C ILE A 76 -11.27 7.72 12.78
N GLN A 77 -11.67 7.22 13.94
CA GLN A 77 -11.54 7.89 15.23
C GLN A 77 -10.73 7.02 16.19
N PRO A 78 -9.92 7.64 17.07
CA PRO A 78 -9.19 6.90 18.10
C PRO A 78 -10.14 5.96 18.88
N ASP A 79 -9.57 4.86 19.40
CA ASP A 79 -10.24 3.86 20.24
C ASP A 79 -11.36 3.05 19.58
N THR A 80 -11.70 3.31 18.31
CA THR A 80 -12.63 2.47 17.57
C THR A 80 -11.96 1.18 17.10
N GLU A 81 -12.75 0.11 16.94
CA GLU A 81 -12.30 -1.16 16.37
C GLU A 81 -11.66 -0.96 14.99
N LEU A 82 -12.26 -0.12 14.16
CA LEU A 82 -11.71 0.26 12.85
C LEU A 82 -10.32 0.90 12.97
N TYR A 83 -10.12 1.77 13.96
CA TYR A 83 -8.82 2.42 14.19
C TYR A 83 -7.75 1.39 14.59
N LYS A 84 -8.07 0.53 15.56
CA LYS A 84 -7.15 -0.52 16.05
C LYS A 84 -6.75 -1.45 14.91
N PHE A 85 -7.72 -1.95 14.14
CA PHE A 85 -7.45 -2.82 13.00
C PHE A 85 -6.57 -2.15 11.92
N ILE A 86 -6.83 -0.87 11.60
CA ILE A 86 -5.99 -0.14 10.64
C ILE A 86 -4.55 -0.02 11.16
N CYS A 87 -4.36 0.27 12.44
CA CYS A 87 -3.03 0.38 13.05
C CYS A 87 -2.27 -0.95 13.01
N GLU A 88 -2.90 -2.06 13.38
CA GLU A 88 -2.31 -3.41 13.29
C GLU A 88 -1.89 -3.76 11.85
N CYS A 89 -2.75 -3.47 10.88
CA CYS A 89 -2.41 -3.70 9.47
C CYS A 89 -1.25 -2.81 8.99
N LEU A 90 -1.19 -1.56 9.44
CA LEU A 90 -0.08 -0.66 9.10
C LEU A 90 1.24 -1.11 9.73
N GLN A 91 1.23 -1.67 10.94
CA GLN A 91 2.41 -2.29 11.57
C GLN A 91 2.97 -3.45 10.73
N ARG A 92 2.09 -4.19 10.05
CA ARG A 92 2.46 -5.25 9.08
C ARG A 92 2.77 -4.70 7.68
N TYR A 93 2.93 -3.39 7.53
CA TYR A 93 3.22 -2.68 6.27
C TYR A 93 2.21 -2.93 5.14
N TRP A 94 0.95 -3.21 5.48
CA TRP A 94 -0.10 -3.38 4.47
C TRP A 94 -0.45 -2.05 3.81
N SER A 95 -0.77 -2.09 2.52
CA SER A 95 -1.21 -0.88 1.81
C SER A 95 -2.66 -0.52 2.16
N PRO A 96 -3.04 0.78 2.06
CA PRO A 96 -4.41 1.20 2.30
C PRO A 96 -5.48 0.46 1.47
N GLU A 97 -5.13 0.00 0.25
CA GLU A 97 -6.02 -0.82 -0.58
C GLU A 97 -6.27 -2.19 0.05
N ILE A 98 -5.22 -2.86 0.50
CA ILE A 98 -5.31 -4.16 1.20
C ILE A 98 -6.13 -4.00 2.48
N ILE A 99 -5.82 -2.99 3.29
CA ILE A 99 -6.51 -2.71 4.56
C ILE A 99 -8.00 -2.49 4.33
N ALA A 100 -8.38 -1.65 3.36
CA ALA A 100 -9.78 -1.36 3.06
C ALA A 100 -10.56 -2.61 2.62
N ASN A 101 -9.93 -3.55 1.91
CA ASN A 101 -10.59 -4.79 1.51
C ASN A 101 -10.66 -5.79 2.67
N ARG A 102 -9.62 -5.93 3.49
CA ARG A 102 -9.64 -6.82 4.66
C ARG A 102 -10.61 -6.32 5.75
N CYS A 103 -10.81 -5.00 5.88
CA CYS A 103 -11.86 -4.44 6.74
C CYS A 103 -13.24 -5.01 6.44
N LYS A 104 -13.58 -5.21 5.16
CA LYS A 104 -14.89 -5.77 4.75
C LYS A 104 -15.12 -7.17 5.30
N TRP A 105 -14.10 -7.99 5.42
CA TRP A 105 -14.19 -9.36 5.95
C TRP A 105 -14.52 -9.38 7.45
N GLN A 106 -14.21 -8.28 8.16
CA GLN A 106 -14.54 -8.09 9.58
C GLN A 106 -15.81 -7.25 9.78
N GLY A 107 -16.61 -7.04 8.74
CA GLY A 107 -17.80 -6.19 8.81
C GLY A 107 -17.50 -4.69 8.95
N LEU A 108 -16.22 -4.30 8.93
CA LEU A 108 -15.80 -2.90 8.99
C LEU A 108 -15.82 -2.29 7.59
N SER A 109 -16.21 -1.01 7.50
CA SER A 109 -16.31 -0.32 6.21
C SER A 109 -15.45 0.95 6.19
N VAL A 110 -14.44 0.96 5.33
CA VAL A 110 -13.60 2.15 5.07
C VAL A 110 -13.14 2.13 3.61
N CYS A 111 -13.04 3.29 2.97
CA CYS A 111 -12.44 3.35 1.64
C CYS A 111 -10.94 3.67 1.71
N THR A 112 -10.22 3.21 0.72
CA THR A 112 -8.76 3.43 0.55
C THR A 112 -8.39 4.91 0.68
N CYS A 113 -9.16 5.82 0.05
CA CYS A 113 -8.91 7.26 0.10
C CYS A 113 -9.02 7.83 1.53
N THR A 114 -9.93 7.29 2.36
CA THR A 114 -10.09 7.73 3.76
C THR A 114 -8.85 7.36 4.59
N ILE A 115 -8.25 6.19 4.37
CA ILE A 115 -7.01 5.78 5.04
C ILE A 115 -5.84 6.65 4.58
N TYR A 116 -5.68 6.89 3.27
CA TYR A 116 -4.66 7.80 2.75
C TYR A 116 -4.80 9.20 3.33
N ARG A 117 -6.03 9.74 3.42
CA ARG A 117 -6.29 11.04 4.01
C ARG A 117 -5.91 11.07 5.50
N ALA A 118 -6.26 10.03 6.26
CA ALA A 118 -5.90 9.93 7.67
C ALA A 118 -4.38 9.94 7.89
N LEU A 119 -3.61 9.26 7.02
CA LEU A 119 -2.14 9.29 7.02
C LEU A 119 -1.58 10.67 6.64
N CYS A 120 -2.20 11.37 5.68
CA CYS A 120 -1.78 12.72 5.27
C CYS A 120 -2.05 13.78 6.33
N GLU A 121 -3.16 13.64 7.07
CA GLU A 121 -3.62 14.57 8.10
C GLU A 121 -3.09 14.22 9.50
N ASN A 122 -2.12 13.30 9.61
CA ASN A 122 -1.54 12.83 10.88
C ASN A 122 -2.59 12.34 11.92
N ARG A 123 -3.72 11.78 11.46
CA ARG A 123 -4.76 11.23 12.34
C ARG A 123 -4.48 9.80 12.81
N LEU A 124 -3.37 9.23 12.37
CA LEU A 124 -2.84 7.94 12.79
C LEU A 124 -1.43 8.17 13.36
N PRO A 125 -1.31 8.58 14.65
CA PRO A 125 -0.02 8.86 15.29
C PRO A 125 0.92 7.66 15.18
N GLY A 126 2.20 7.92 14.89
CA GLY A 126 3.20 6.85 14.68
C GLY A 126 3.25 6.28 13.26
N TYR A 127 2.24 6.54 12.41
CA TYR A 127 2.16 6.02 11.04
C TYR A 127 2.23 7.15 10.01
N SER A 128 3.08 7.00 9.01
CA SER A 128 3.19 7.97 7.92
C SER A 128 3.35 7.29 6.56
N ARG A 129 3.09 8.04 5.49
CA ARG A 129 3.31 7.56 4.12
C ARG A 129 4.79 7.25 3.83
N LYS A 130 5.71 7.95 4.50
CA LYS A 130 7.15 7.78 4.29
C LYS A 130 7.68 6.51 4.96
N THR A 131 7.17 6.15 6.13
CA THR A 131 7.69 5.05 6.95
C THR A 131 6.95 3.73 6.72
N HIS A 132 5.66 3.75 6.38
CA HIS A 132 4.82 2.53 6.35
C HIS A 132 4.29 2.17 4.96
N LEU A 133 4.44 3.05 3.95
CA LEU A 133 3.99 2.72 2.60
C LEU A 133 5.18 2.44 1.66
N ARG A 134 5.06 1.36 0.87
CA ARG A 134 6.07 0.79 -0.04
C ARG A 134 6.87 1.83 -0.85
N ARG A 135 6.23 2.90 -1.32
CA ARG A 135 6.88 3.92 -2.16
C ARG A 135 7.35 5.16 -1.39
N HIS A 136 7.31 5.15 -0.08
CA HIS A 136 7.70 6.31 0.73
C HIS A 136 7.07 7.63 0.24
N GLY A 137 5.88 7.56 -0.39
CA GLY A 137 5.21 8.70 -1.00
C GLY A 137 5.74 9.14 -2.37
N LYS A 138 6.73 8.44 -2.96
CA LYS A 138 7.32 8.79 -4.28
C LYS A 138 6.54 8.20 -5.45
N LYS A 139 6.60 8.85 -6.63
CA LYS A 139 6.10 8.32 -7.90
C LYS A 139 7.06 7.26 -8.47
N ARG A 140 6.52 6.34 -9.32
CA ARG A 140 7.34 5.31 -9.99
C ARG A 140 8.23 5.97 -11.05
N VAL A 141 9.54 5.68 -10.99
CA VAL A 141 10.52 6.06 -12.02
C VAL A 141 11.06 4.75 -12.60
N GLY A 142 11.09 4.61 -13.92
CA GLY A 142 11.61 3.42 -14.60
C GLY A 142 13.15 3.43 -14.60
N ASP A 143 13.76 2.29 -14.28
CA ASP A 143 15.21 2.07 -14.35
C ASP A 143 15.56 1.29 -15.63
N ARG A 144 16.65 1.70 -16.31
CA ARG A 144 17.26 0.94 -17.42
C ARG A 144 18.56 0.29 -16.93
N LYS A 145 18.71 -1.02 -17.13
CA LYS A 145 19.95 -1.77 -16.82
C LYS A 145 20.57 -2.38 -18.07
N LYS A 146 21.89 -2.48 -18.08
CA LYS A 146 22.69 -3.28 -19.05
C LYS A 146 22.94 -4.67 -18.46
N CYS A 147 22.87 -5.70 -19.27
CA CYS A 147 23.03 -7.09 -18.85
C CYS A 147 24.14 -7.78 -19.65
N THR A 148 24.86 -8.70 -19.01
CA THR A 148 25.82 -9.66 -19.60
C THR A 148 25.10 -10.98 -19.87
N THR A 149 25.40 -11.65 -20.98
CA THR A 149 24.65 -12.81 -21.50
C THR A 149 25.34 -14.12 -21.15
N ILE A 150 24.58 -15.10 -20.61
CA ILE A 150 24.95 -16.53 -20.51
C ILE A 150 24.41 -17.23 -21.76
N HIS A 151 25.04 -18.38 -22.16
CA HIS A 151 24.46 -19.28 -23.14
C HIS A 151 23.62 -20.35 -22.40
N PRO A 152 22.30 -20.21 -22.35
CA PRO A 152 21.42 -21.13 -21.62
C PRO A 152 21.30 -22.47 -22.37
N VAL A 153 21.19 -23.59 -21.61
CA VAL A 153 20.89 -24.92 -22.19
C VAL A 153 19.38 -24.99 -22.51
N HIS A 154 18.53 -24.43 -21.62
CA HIS A 154 17.08 -24.37 -21.82
C HIS A 154 16.58 -22.94 -21.88
N THR A 155 15.95 -22.59 -22.97
CA THR A 155 15.35 -21.28 -23.16
C THR A 155 13.91 -21.24 -22.63
N ILE A 156 13.37 -20.07 -22.37
CA ILE A 156 11.97 -19.89 -21.93
C ILE A 156 10.97 -20.48 -22.93
N HIS A 157 11.34 -20.59 -24.22
CA HIS A 157 10.48 -21.13 -25.28
C HIS A 157 10.29 -22.65 -25.18
N GLU A 158 11.19 -23.35 -24.50
CA GLU A 158 11.10 -24.78 -24.22
C GLU A 158 10.32 -25.09 -22.94
N ARG A 159 9.96 -24.05 -22.18
CA ARG A 159 9.25 -24.18 -20.92
C ARG A 159 7.83 -24.70 -21.14
N PRO A 160 7.36 -25.70 -20.36
CA PRO A 160 6.02 -26.26 -20.47
C PRO A 160 4.91 -25.16 -20.41
N ALA A 161 3.92 -25.23 -21.28
CA ALA A 161 2.83 -24.26 -21.36
C ALA A 161 2.04 -24.10 -20.03
N ILE A 162 1.99 -25.15 -19.20
CA ILE A 162 1.34 -25.12 -17.89
C ILE A 162 1.94 -24.05 -16.96
N VAL A 163 3.23 -23.74 -17.11
CA VAL A 163 3.91 -22.70 -16.31
C VAL A 163 3.34 -21.32 -16.60
N GLU A 164 2.93 -21.05 -17.85
CA GLU A 164 2.31 -19.77 -18.22
C GLU A 164 0.90 -19.59 -17.62
N THR A 165 0.15 -20.67 -17.49
CA THR A 165 -1.19 -20.63 -16.89
C THR A 165 -1.17 -20.37 -15.41
N LYS A 166 -0.03 -20.55 -14.74
CA LYS A 166 0.16 -20.42 -13.28
C LYS A 166 -0.84 -21.27 -12.49
N SER A 167 -1.19 -22.45 -13.03
CA SER A 167 -2.24 -23.31 -12.49
C SER A 167 -1.74 -24.32 -11.48
N ARG A 168 -0.44 -24.68 -11.50
CA ARG A 168 0.18 -25.60 -10.54
C ARG A 168 1.11 -24.86 -9.57
N LEU A 169 1.40 -25.46 -8.43
CA LEU A 169 2.46 -25.05 -7.50
C LEU A 169 3.81 -25.59 -7.97
N GLY A 170 4.89 -24.93 -7.55
CA GLY A 170 6.25 -25.40 -7.81
C GLY A 170 6.93 -24.79 -9.03
N ASP A 171 6.27 -23.89 -9.74
CA ASP A 171 6.90 -23.11 -10.82
C ASP A 171 7.42 -21.77 -10.25
N PHE A 172 8.74 -21.69 -10.04
CA PHE A 172 9.36 -20.53 -9.40
C PHE A 172 9.97 -19.56 -10.43
N GLU A 173 9.91 -18.26 -10.13
CA GLU A 173 10.75 -17.23 -10.75
C GLU A 173 11.87 -16.88 -9.78
N GLY A 174 13.12 -16.96 -10.20
CA GLY A 174 14.30 -16.66 -9.39
C GLY A 174 14.98 -15.35 -9.80
N ASP A 175 15.61 -14.65 -8.84
CA ASP A 175 16.38 -13.41 -9.06
C ASP A 175 17.39 -13.19 -7.93
N THR A 176 18.34 -12.29 -8.13
CA THR A 176 19.25 -11.83 -7.09
C THR A 176 19.03 -10.37 -6.73
N VAL A 177 19.00 -10.07 -5.44
CA VAL A 177 18.87 -8.72 -4.92
C VAL A 177 20.23 -8.25 -4.41
N TYR A 178 20.96 -7.53 -5.28
CA TYR A 178 22.34 -7.14 -5.05
C TYR A 178 22.48 -5.99 -4.04
N GLY A 179 23.37 -6.15 -3.06
CA GLY A 179 23.67 -5.13 -2.03
C GLY A 179 24.65 -4.04 -2.48
N GLY A 180 25.54 -4.40 -3.41
CA GLY A 180 26.65 -3.56 -3.87
C GLY A 180 27.98 -4.32 -3.81
N ILE A 181 29.04 -3.73 -4.32
CA ILE A 181 30.37 -4.32 -4.31
C ILE A 181 30.79 -4.59 -2.85
N GLY A 182 31.20 -5.83 -2.55
CA GLY A 182 31.63 -6.26 -1.21
C GLY A 182 30.53 -6.33 -0.14
N LYS A 183 29.22 -6.25 -0.52
CA LYS A 183 28.09 -6.23 0.42
C LYS A 183 27.18 -7.46 0.33
N GLY A 184 27.58 -8.48 -0.39
CA GLY A 184 26.77 -9.66 -0.60
C GLY A 184 25.48 -9.39 -1.40
N CYS A 185 24.59 -10.36 -1.41
CA CYS A 185 23.29 -10.31 -2.08
C CYS A 185 22.29 -11.23 -1.39
N ALA A 186 21.03 -11.17 -1.81
CA ALA A 186 20.02 -12.15 -1.45
C ALA A 186 19.53 -12.86 -2.71
N VAL A 187 19.35 -14.17 -2.66
CA VAL A 187 18.64 -14.96 -3.67
C VAL A 187 17.16 -15.00 -3.30
N THR A 188 16.30 -14.86 -4.29
CA THR A 188 14.85 -14.81 -4.10
C THR A 188 14.16 -15.65 -5.15
N PHE A 189 13.20 -16.47 -4.73
CA PHE A 189 12.37 -17.31 -5.60
C PHE A 189 10.92 -17.11 -5.25
N VAL A 190 10.07 -16.90 -6.25
CA VAL A 190 8.64 -16.65 -6.04
C VAL A 190 7.84 -17.67 -6.82
N ASP A 191 7.00 -18.44 -6.13
CA ASP A 191 6.10 -19.38 -6.78
C ASP A 191 5.04 -18.63 -7.61
N ARG A 192 4.84 -19.08 -8.83
CA ARG A 192 3.99 -18.37 -9.80
C ARG A 192 2.51 -18.45 -9.46
N LYS A 193 2.04 -19.50 -8.78
CA LYS A 193 0.65 -19.67 -8.36
C LYS A 193 0.38 -19.01 -7.02
N SER A 194 1.03 -19.45 -5.96
CA SER A 194 0.78 -18.99 -4.58
C SER A 194 1.37 -17.62 -4.25
N LYS A 195 2.33 -17.14 -5.05
CA LYS A 195 3.14 -15.94 -4.75
C LYS A 195 3.99 -16.07 -3.49
N LEU A 196 4.21 -17.31 -3.03
CA LEU A 196 5.13 -17.59 -1.92
C LEU A 196 6.54 -17.15 -2.32
N LEU A 197 7.16 -16.37 -1.46
CA LEU A 197 8.56 -15.98 -1.56
C LEU A 197 9.40 -16.91 -0.70
N VAL A 198 10.40 -17.51 -1.27
CA VAL A 198 11.50 -18.16 -0.55
C VAL A 198 12.81 -17.46 -0.91
N GLY A 199 13.78 -17.45 -0.03
CA GLY A 199 15.05 -16.79 -0.29
C GLY A 199 16.02 -16.91 0.85
N ASN A 200 17.29 -16.60 0.55
CA ASN A 200 18.34 -16.53 1.56
C ASN A 200 19.42 -15.52 1.16
N ILE A 201 20.26 -15.15 2.10
CA ILE A 201 21.41 -14.28 1.88
C ILE A 201 22.61 -15.06 1.36
N ALA A 202 23.41 -14.41 0.52
CA ALA A 202 24.67 -14.95 -0.01
C ALA A 202 25.78 -13.93 0.20
N ALA A 203 26.94 -14.40 0.68
CA ALA A 203 28.08 -13.53 0.99
C ALA A 203 28.70 -12.92 -0.27
N SER A 204 28.62 -13.60 -1.42
CA SER A 204 29.12 -13.13 -2.71
C SER A 204 28.20 -13.57 -3.85
N ARG A 205 28.47 -13.07 -5.06
CA ARG A 205 27.79 -13.51 -6.29
C ARG A 205 28.52 -14.68 -6.99
N GLU A 206 29.46 -15.29 -6.32
CA GLU A 206 30.13 -16.48 -6.85
C GLU A 206 29.16 -17.66 -6.94
N ASN A 207 29.25 -18.41 -8.03
CA ASN A 207 28.34 -19.51 -8.35
C ASN A 207 28.16 -20.49 -7.18
N ALA A 208 29.26 -20.89 -6.54
CA ALA A 208 29.23 -21.83 -5.41
C ALA A 208 28.51 -21.26 -4.18
N THR A 209 28.66 -19.96 -3.92
CA THR A 209 27.99 -19.25 -2.81
C THR A 209 26.50 -19.10 -3.11
N ILE A 210 26.15 -18.74 -4.33
CA ILE A 210 24.76 -18.63 -4.80
C ILE A 210 24.06 -19.99 -4.73
N ARG A 211 24.71 -21.07 -5.22
CA ARG A 211 24.15 -22.43 -5.15
C ARG A 211 23.81 -22.83 -3.71
N LYS A 212 24.74 -22.63 -2.75
CA LYS A 212 24.48 -22.91 -1.32
C LYS A 212 23.31 -22.09 -0.78
N ALA A 213 23.24 -20.81 -1.14
CA ALA A 213 22.15 -19.94 -0.71
C ALA A 213 20.79 -20.37 -1.29
N ILE A 214 20.77 -20.88 -2.53
CA ILE A 214 19.57 -21.44 -3.16
C ILE A 214 19.12 -22.71 -2.44
N GLN A 215 20.02 -23.67 -2.22
CA GLN A 215 19.70 -24.88 -1.46
C GLN A 215 19.14 -24.56 -0.08
N ARG A 216 19.77 -23.60 0.63
CA ARG A 216 19.32 -23.16 1.94
C ARG A 216 17.95 -22.47 1.88
N ALA A 217 17.69 -21.65 0.87
CA ALA A 217 16.40 -20.98 0.68
C ALA A 217 15.24 -21.98 0.58
N PHE A 218 15.41 -23.03 -0.25
CA PHE A 218 14.38 -24.06 -0.40
C PHE A 218 14.28 -25.00 0.80
N SER A 219 15.39 -25.28 1.52
CA SER A 219 15.35 -26.07 2.76
C SER A 219 14.59 -25.38 3.91
N LEU A 220 14.45 -24.07 3.87
CA LEU A 220 13.72 -23.26 4.86
C LEU A 220 12.25 -23.01 4.46
N MET A 221 11.79 -23.61 3.37
CA MET A 221 10.41 -23.44 2.90
C MET A 221 9.42 -24.09 3.86
N GLU A 222 8.44 -23.32 4.36
CA GLU A 222 7.47 -23.76 5.37
C GLU A 222 6.49 -24.83 4.83
N PHE A 223 6.27 -24.87 3.53
CA PHE A 223 5.34 -25.80 2.86
C PHE A 223 6.11 -26.76 1.97
N ASN A 224 5.73 -28.02 2.00
CA ASN A 224 6.33 -29.04 1.11
C ASN A 224 5.76 -28.90 -0.31
N ILE A 225 6.22 -27.89 -1.04
CA ILE A 225 5.87 -27.64 -2.44
C ILE A 225 6.94 -28.29 -3.31
N PRO A 226 6.57 -29.12 -4.31
CA PRO A 226 7.55 -29.65 -5.26
C PRO A 226 8.21 -28.52 -6.05
N ILE A 227 9.46 -28.65 -6.43
CA ILE A 227 10.17 -27.67 -7.25
C ILE A 227 10.14 -28.15 -8.68
N GLU A 228 9.08 -27.84 -9.42
CA GLU A 228 8.83 -28.32 -10.77
C GLU A 228 9.73 -27.62 -11.80
N THR A 229 9.71 -26.28 -11.81
CA THR A 229 10.55 -25.47 -12.70
C THR A 229 11.05 -24.21 -12.02
N ILE A 230 12.22 -23.75 -12.44
CA ILE A 230 12.76 -22.44 -12.04
C ILE A 230 13.04 -21.62 -13.30
N THR A 231 12.54 -20.37 -13.34
CA THR A 231 12.85 -19.42 -14.41
C THR A 231 13.80 -18.34 -13.89
N LEU A 232 14.99 -18.24 -14.49
CA LEU A 232 16.04 -17.28 -14.13
C LEU A 232 16.27 -16.23 -15.23
N ASP A 233 17.03 -15.18 -14.91
CA ASP A 233 17.66 -14.35 -15.95
C ASP A 233 19.03 -14.90 -16.35
N ASN A 234 19.60 -14.30 -17.40
CA ASN A 234 20.93 -14.66 -17.88
C ASN A 234 22.05 -14.02 -17.03
N GLY A 235 21.87 -13.92 -15.72
CA GLY A 235 22.86 -13.39 -14.80
C GLY A 235 24.02 -14.35 -14.58
N SER A 236 25.27 -13.90 -14.69
CA SER A 236 26.49 -14.74 -14.53
C SER A 236 26.57 -15.49 -13.21
N GLU A 237 25.86 -15.04 -12.19
CA GLU A 237 25.74 -15.68 -10.88
C GLU A 237 25.02 -17.04 -10.89
N PHE A 238 24.26 -17.31 -11.94
CA PHE A 238 23.58 -18.59 -12.15
C PHE A 238 24.34 -19.54 -13.09
N GLY A 239 25.62 -19.28 -13.32
CA GLY A 239 26.46 -20.12 -14.23
C GLY A 239 26.59 -21.58 -13.82
N ASP A 240 26.36 -21.93 -12.55
CA ASP A 240 26.38 -23.32 -12.02
C ASP A 240 24.99 -24.00 -12.05
N PHE A 241 24.10 -23.54 -12.94
CA PHE A 241 22.70 -23.96 -12.99
C PHE A 241 22.52 -25.49 -13.16
N LEU A 242 23.39 -26.18 -13.88
CA LEU A 242 23.33 -27.65 -14.04
C LEU A 242 23.47 -28.41 -12.72
N ASN A 243 24.27 -27.88 -11.79
CA ASN A 243 24.40 -28.46 -10.47
C ASN A 243 23.20 -28.07 -9.57
N ILE A 244 22.63 -26.86 -9.76
CA ILE A 244 21.41 -26.44 -9.06
C ILE A 244 20.22 -27.32 -9.49
N GLU A 245 20.07 -27.66 -10.78
CA GLU A 245 19.06 -28.60 -11.29
C GLU A 245 19.16 -29.96 -10.62
N LYS A 246 20.38 -30.52 -10.52
CA LYS A 246 20.63 -31.80 -9.85
C LYS A 246 20.31 -31.77 -8.35
N ASP A 247 20.69 -30.66 -7.66
CA ASP A 247 20.51 -30.56 -6.23
C ASP A 247 19.03 -30.43 -5.83
N LEU A 248 18.22 -29.83 -6.69
CA LEU A 248 16.80 -29.50 -6.41
C LEU A 248 15.83 -30.43 -7.18
N ASP A 249 16.35 -31.33 -8.00
CA ASP A 249 15.58 -32.21 -8.91
C ASP A 249 14.54 -31.41 -9.72
N THR A 250 15.01 -30.39 -10.44
CA THR A 250 14.19 -29.43 -11.17
C THR A 250 14.80 -29.07 -12.53
N THR A 251 14.02 -28.44 -13.39
CA THR A 251 14.52 -27.90 -14.67
C THR A 251 14.57 -26.37 -14.61
N ILE A 252 15.72 -25.80 -15.03
CA ILE A 252 15.93 -24.34 -15.05
C ILE A 252 15.78 -23.80 -16.47
N TYR A 253 14.91 -22.83 -16.63
CA TYR A 253 14.69 -22.09 -17.88
C TYR A 253 15.19 -20.67 -17.77
N PHE A 254 15.78 -20.15 -18.85
CA PHE A 254 16.30 -18.79 -18.88
C PHE A 254 15.40 -17.87 -19.71
N ALA A 255 15.06 -16.72 -19.14
CA ALA A 255 14.30 -15.68 -19.83
C ALA A 255 15.12 -15.06 -20.98
N ASP A 256 14.44 -14.56 -22.00
CA ASP A 256 15.09 -13.85 -23.09
C ASP A 256 15.81 -12.60 -22.59
N PRO A 257 16.96 -12.25 -23.17
CA PRO A 257 17.63 -10.98 -22.89
C PRO A 257 16.67 -9.80 -23.08
N HIS A 258 16.71 -8.85 -22.17
CA HIS A 258 15.88 -7.64 -22.20
C HIS A 258 14.36 -7.85 -22.14
N SER A 259 13.87 -9.00 -21.68
CA SER A 259 12.45 -9.36 -21.59
C SER A 259 11.93 -9.41 -20.14
N PRO A 260 11.92 -8.27 -19.39
CA PRO A 260 11.53 -8.25 -17.97
C PRO A 260 10.08 -8.69 -17.72
N TRP A 261 9.19 -8.57 -18.72
CA TRP A 261 7.81 -9.03 -18.62
C TRP A 261 7.66 -10.54 -18.42
N GLN A 262 8.65 -11.32 -18.85
CA GLN A 262 8.68 -12.77 -18.67
C GLN A 262 8.87 -13.18 -17.21
N ARG A 263 9.40 -12.27 -16.36
CA ARG A 263 9.65 -12.45 -14.92
C ARG A 263 9.05 -11.31 -14.06
N GLY A 264 7.92 -10.79 -14.47
CA GLY A 264 7.28 -9.64 -13.81
C GLY A 264 6.87 -9.89 -12.35
N LEU A 265 6.79 -11.15 -11.91
CA LEU A 265 6.46 -11.50 -10.54
C LEU A 265 7.63 -11.19 -9.60
N ASN A 266 8.85 -11.54 -10.00
CA ASN A 266 10.06 -11.23 -9.23
C ASN A 266 10.27 -9.71 -9.08
N GLU A 267 10.11 -8.94 -10.15
CA GLU A 267 10.24 -7.48 -10.09
C GLU A 267 9.31 -6.90 -9.00
N ASN A 268 8.05 -7.32 -9.01
CA ASN A 268 7.08 -6.85 -8.00
C ASN A 268 7.44 -7.27 -6.57
N THR A 269 7.94 -8.50 -6.39
CA THR A 269 8.29 -9.04 -5.06
C THR A 269 9.60 -8.43 -4.56
N ASN A 270 10.59 -8.30 -5.42
CA ASN A 270 11.84 -7.63 -5.10
C ASN A 270 11.65 -6.15 -4.75
N ASP A 271 10.69 -5.47 -5.39
CA ASP A 271 10.29 -4.12 -4.99
C ASP A 271 9.73 -4.07 -3.55
N ILE A 272 9.03 -5.13 -3.09
CA ILE A 272 8.56 -5.21 -1.69
C ILE A 272 9.75 -5.50 -0.76
N LEU A 273 10.63 -6.41 -1.15
CA LEU A 273 11.85 -6.72 -0.39
C LEU A 273 12.75 -5.49 -0.25
N ARG A 274 12.85 -4.66 -1.30
CA ARG A 274 13.61 -3.40 -1.31
C ARG A 274 13.04 -2.31 -0.38
N PHE A 275 11.83 -2.48 0.11
CA PHE A 275 11.32 -1.63 1.19
C PHE A 275 12.05 -1.89 2.52
N PHE A 276 12.39 -3.16 2.80
CA PHE A 276 13.11 -3.57 4.00
C PHE A 276 14.62 -3.47 3.80
N TYR A 277 15.11 -3.82 2.60
CA TYR A 277 16.51 -3.81 2.20
C TYR A 277 16.73 -2.86 1.02
N PRO A 278 16.85 -1.54 1.25
CA PRO A 278 17.08 -0.55 0.19
C PRO A 278 18.33 -0.83 -0.63
N LYS A 279 18.46 -0.18 -1.80
CA LYS A 279 19.69 -0.25 -2.61
C LYS A 279 20.90 0.18 -1.77
N GLY A 280 21.97 -0.62 -1.77
CA GLY A 280 23.18 -0.39 -0.98
C GLY A 280 23.19 -1.05 0.39
N THR A 281 22.14 -1.80 0.76
CA THR A 281 22.12 -2.61 1.98
C THR A 281 23.30 -3.59 1.98
N ASP A 282 23.99 -3.68 3.11
CA ASP A 282 25.06 -4.62 3.34
C ASP A 282 24.47 -5.95 3.87
N PHE A 283 24.29 -6.92 2.96
CA PHE A 283 23.73 -8.23 3.31
C PHE A 283 24.68 -9.07 4.19
N LEU A 284 25.96 -8.75 4.26
CA LEU A 284 26.88 -9.42 5.18
C LEU A 284 26.57 -9.11 6.65
N LYS A 285 25.87 -8.01 6.91
CA LYS A 285 25.45 -7.59 8.26
C LYS A 285 24.03 -8.00 8.61
N VAL A 286 23.31 -8.60 7.67
CA VAL A 286 21.94 -9.09 7.87
C VAL A 286 22.04 -10.53 8.39
N SER A 287 21.42 -10.83 9.53
CA SER A 287 21.34 -12.22 10.01
C SER A 287 20.35 -13.03 9.18
N GLU A 288 20.57 -14.35 9.05
CA GLU A 288 19.61 -15.22 8.39
C GLU A 288 18.23 -15.15 9.04
N ILE A 289 18.17 -15.07 10.36
CA ILE A 289 16.93 -14.97 11.13
C ILE A 289 16.16 -13.69 10.77
N ASP A 290 16.84 -12.54 10.73
CA ASP A 290 16.20 -11.27 10.36
C ASP A 290 15.70 -11.29 8.92
N PHE A 291 16.46 -11.92 8.02
CA PHE A 291 16.05 -12.06 6.63
C PHE A 291 14.81 -12.96 6.51
N GLN A 292 14.76 -14.10 7.20
CA GLN A 292 13.59 -14.98 7.22
C GLN A 292 12.37 -14.33 7.87
N ASN A 293 12.53 -13.50 8.91
CA ASN A 293 11.44 -12.71 9.48
C ASN A 293 10.84 -11.75 8.44
N VAL A 294 11.65 -11.13 7.60
CA VAL A 294 11.17 -10.28 6.51
C VAL A 294 10.47 -11.10 5.42
N ILE A 295 11.01 -12.27 5.05
CA ILE A 295 10.34 -13.21 4.13
C ILE A 295 8.95 -13.58 4.66
N HIS A 296 8.84 -13.94 5.93
CA HIS A 296 7.57 -14.27 6.58
C HIS A 296 6.58 -13.08 6.58
N LEU A 297 7.03 -11.85 6.86
CA LEU A 297 6.22 -10.64 6.75
C LEU A 297 5.69 -10.42 5.32
N ILE A 298 6.51 -10.68 4.31
CA ILE A 298 6.13 -10.57 2.91
C ILE A 298 5.12 -11.65 2.53
N ASN A 299 5.30 -12.88 3.02
CA ASN A 299 4.41 -14.01 2.78
C ASN A 299 3.08 -13.91 3.55
N SER A 300 3.07 -13.24 4.69
CA SER A 300 1.85 -12.91 5.46
C SER A 300 1.05 -11.74 4.86
N ARG A 301 1.60 -11.07 3.82
CA ARG A 301 0.96 -9.91 3.22
C ARG A 301 -0.10 -10.33 2.19
N PRO A 302 -1.37 -9.91 2.33
CA PRO A 302 -2.43 -10.22 1.36
C PRO A 302 -2.11 -9.70 -0.05
N ARG A 303 -2.48 -10.49 -1.06
CA ARG A 303 -2.27 -10.19 -2.49
C ARG A 303 -3.61 -10.06 -3.21
N LYS A 304 -3.79 -8.99 -3.96
CA LYS A 304 -5.01 -8.77 -4.74
C LYS A 304 -5.29 -9.92 -5.73
N CYS A 305 -4.24 -10.46 -6.36
CA CYS A 305 -4.34 -11.58 -7.30
C CYS A 305 -4.72 -12.92 -6.64
N LEU A 306 -4.65 -13.02 -5.31
CA LEU A 306 -5.11 -14.15 -4.51
C LEU A 306 -6.45 -13.86 -3.81
N GLY A 307 -7.26 -12.92 -4.33
CA GLY A 307 -8.52 -12.54 -3.70
C GLY A 307 -8.33 -11.89 -2.32
N PHE A 308 -7.19 -11.23 -2.10
CA PHE A 308 -6.75 -10.65 -0.82
C PHE A 308 -6.40 -11.68 0.27
N LEU A 309 -6.20 -12.94 -0.07
CA LEU A 309 -5.47 -13.89 0.77
C LEU A 309 -3.97 -13.55 0.73
N SER A 310 -3.26 -13.85 1.81
CA SER A 310 -1.80 -13.90 1.79
C SER A 310 -1.32 -15.21 1.14
N PRO A 311 -0.06 -15.30 0.65
CA PRO A 311 0.53 -16.56 0.21
C PRO A 311 0.37 -17.69 1.22
N LEU A 312 0.60 -17.43 2.52
CA LEU A 312 0.46 -18.42 3.59
C LEU A 312 -1.01 -18.86 3.76
N GLU A 313 -1.97 -17.93 3.82
CA GLU A 313 -3.41 -18.24 3.89
C GLU A 313 -3.88 -19.03 2.66
N PHE A 314 -3.40 -18.66 1.46
CA PHE A 314 -3.73 -19.36 0.23
C PHE A 314 -3.23 -20.81 0.25
N LEU A 315 -1.96 -21.02 0.63
CA LEU A 315 -1.41 -22.36 0.74
C LEU A 315 -2.13 -23.16 1.82
N SER A 316 -2.31 -22.61 3.02
CA SER A 316 -3.06 -23.30 4.09
C SER A 316 -4.45 -23.75 3.62
N SER A 317 -5.14 -22.95 2.82
CA SER A 317 -6.45 -23.33 2.28
C SER A 317 -6.42 -24.52 1.30
N LEU A 318 -5.27 -24.77 0.65
CA LEU A 318 -5.10 -25.93 -0.25
C LEU A 318 -4.77 -27.22 0.49
N TRP A 319 -4.22 -27.15 1.73
CA TRP A 319 -3.87 -28.32 2.53
C TRP A 319 -4.93 -28.68 3.58
N CYS A 320 -5.92 -27.82 3.81
CA CYS A 320 -7.04 -28.08 4.71
C CYS A 320 -8.25 -28.72 3.99
N THR A 321 -8.15 -29.01 2.70
CA THR A 321 -9.12 -29.78 1.90
C THR A 321 -8.60 -31.16 1.60
#